data_600028df2c882f59b30a3a7def514432
#
_entry.id   600028df2c882f59b30a3a7def514432
#
_cell.length_a   1.000
_cell.length_b   1.000
_cell.length_c   1.000
_cell.angle_alpha   90.00
_cell.angle_beta   90.00
_cell.angle_gamma   90.00
#
_symmetry.space_group_name_H-M   'P 1'
#
loop_
_entity.id
_entity.type
_entity.pdbx_description
1 polymer ?
#
loop_
_entity_poly.entity_id
_entity_poly.type
_entity_poly.pdbx_seq_one_letter_code
_entity_poly.pdbx_strand_id
1 'polypeptide(L)'
;VGPGPGARVRGGVPYLRGVYRFLVTPRWWGINVFVVLAIPVCIFMGTWQLGRFEARVDTHRAAERQPDPGKRAAVPVETLLPVDQETSGRHATASGRYEDQFLVPDRRLDDATGSYVLTMLRTDSGKALPVVRGWLADGAKAPAPPRGEVTVTGALQASESTGSDGVHTSGGLPEGQLGMISAASLVNVVPYDVYNAWITVDRAADGLRAVPASAPQNSGLDLKAFQNLGYTGEWFVFAGFVVFMWFRLFRREVETAKDRALGLETAA
;
A
#
# COMPACT_ATOMS: atom_id res chain seq x y z
N VAL A 1 -12.78 54.34 74.93
CA VAL A 1 -11.75 54.22 73.90
C VAL A 1 -12.19 53.03 73.01
N GLY A 2 -12.75 53.30 71.82
CA GLY A 2 -13.26 52.30 70.89
C GLY A 2 -12.16 51.79 69.98
N PRO A 3 -12.26 50.55 69.44
CA PRO A 3 -11.37 49.97 68.45
C PRO A 3 -11.57 50.53 67.04
N GLY A 4 -10.52 50.86 66.35
CA GLY A 4 -10.47 51.43 65.03
C GLY A 4 -10.91 50.44 63.95
N PRO A 5 -11.30 50.92 62.76
CA PRO A 5 -11.87 50.11 61.70
C PRO A 5 -10.83 49.26 60.99
N GLY A 6 -11.12 47.97 60.88
CA GLY A 6 -10.29 46.98 60.16
C GLY A 6 -10.12 47.32 58.69
N ALA A 7 -8.91 47.37 58.23
CA ALA A 7 -8.53 47.49 56.83
C ALA A 7 -8.93 46.22 56.07
N ARG A 8 -9.93 46.34 55.21
CA ARG A 8 -10.26 45.28 54.21
C ARG A 8 -9.17 45.24 53.15
N VAL A 9 -8.41 44.19 53.16
CA VAL A 9 -7.50 43.87 52.07
C VAL A 9 -8.33 43.52 50.84
N ARG A 10 -8.60 44.50 49.95
CA ARG A 10 -9.09 44.33 48.60
C ARG A 10 -7.88 44.17 47.67
N GLY A 11 -7.32 42.98 47.57
CA GLY A 11 -6.18 42.77 46.73
C GLY A 11 -6.15 41.43 46.05
N GLY A 12 -6.98 41.23 45.03
CA GLY A 12 -6.91 39.98 44.28
C GLY A 12 -7.11 40.08 42.76
N VAL A 13 -7.78 41.12 42.26
CA VAL A 13 -8.24 41.14 40.85
C VAL A 13 -7.33 41.94 39.89
N PRO A 14 -6.66 43.05 40.26
CA PRO A 14 -5.80 43.80 39.34
C PRO A 14 -4.45 43.13 39.05
N TYR A 15 -3.91 42.31 39.98
CA TYR A 15 -2.62 41.64 39.83
C TYR A 15 -2.64 40.58 38.70
N LEU A 16 -3.70 39.77 38.63
CA LEU A 16 -3.83 38.72 37.60
C LEU A 16 -4.00 39.30 36.20
N ARG A 17 -4.70 40.42 36.04
CA ARG A 17 -4.85 41.09 34.73
C ARG A 17 -3.53 41.62 34.15
N GLY A 18 -2.57 41.99 34.98
CA GLY A 18 -1.26 42.44 34.52
C GLY A 18 -0.38 41.33 33.97
N VAL A 19 -0.40 40.16 34.61
CA VAL A 19 0.45 39.02 34.31
C VAL A 19 0.13 38.41 32.94
N TYR A 20 -1.13 38.42 32.44
CA TYR A 20 -1.53 37.80 31.16
C TYR A 20 -1.59 38.77 29.98
N ARG A 21 -1.17 40.05 30.15
CA ARG A 21 -1.15 41.03 29.06
C ARG A 21 -0.25 40.63 27.89
N PHE A 22 0.75 39.79 28.11
CA PHE A 22 1.64 39.31 27.08
C PHE A 22 0.91 38.50 26.00
N LEU A 23 -0.20 37.81 26.34
CA LEU A 23 -1.01 36.99 25.37
C LEU A 23 -1.55 37.82 24.21
N VAL A 24 -1.75 39.12 24.37
CA VAL A 24 -2.25 40.03 23.33
C VAL A 24 -1.15 40.80 22.60
N THR A 25 0.13 40.51 22.89
CA THR A 25 1.24 41.08 22.13
C THR A 25 1.32 40.49 20.74
N PRO A 26 1.83 41.20 19.71
CA PRO A 26 1.92 40.70 18.34
C PRO A 26 2.66 39.36 18.25
N ARG A 27 3.70 39.16 19.05
CA ARG A 27 4.45 37.91 19.11
C ARG A 27 3.60 36.73 19.60
N TRP A 28 2.87 36.93 20.72
CA TRP A 28 2.00 35.89 21.28
C TRP A 28 0.76 35.65 20.45
N TRP A 29 0.25 36.69 19.78
CA TRP A 29 -0.84 36.53 18.85
C TRP A 29 -0.43 35.60 17.69
N GLY A 30 0.76 35.79 17.11
CA GLY A 30 1.30 34.88 16.10
C GLY A 30 1.45 33.43 16.58
N ILE A 31 1.97 33.24 17.81
CA ILE A 31 2.11 31.89 18.42
C ILE A 31 0.74 31.24 18.61
N ASN A 32 -0.24 31.98 19.16
CA ASN A 32 -1.58 31.44 19.37
C ASN A 32 -2.29 31.09 18.07
N VAL A 33 -2.20 31.95 17.05
CA VAL A 33 -2.75 31.65 15.71
C VAL A 33 -2.11 30.40 15.12
N PHE A 34 -0.77 30.27 15.22
CA PHE A 34 -0.07 29.09 14.77
C PHE A 34 -0.58 27.82 15.47
N VAL A 35 -0.69 27.82 16.79
CA VAL A 35 -1.17 26.68 17.58
C VAL A 35 -2.60 26.30 17.22
N VAL A 36 -3.49 27.29 17.09
CA VAL A 36 -4.92 27.10 16.73
C VAL A 36 -5.06 26.51 15.32
N LEU A 37 -4.14 26.82 14.41
CA LEU A 37 -4.16 26.27 13.05
C LEU A 37 -3.44 24.92 12.97
N ALA A 38 -2.29 24.77 13.60
CA ALA A 38 -1.46 23.58 13.51
C ALA A 38 -2.11 22.34 14.14
N ILE A 39 -2.76 22.48 15.29
CA ILE A 39 -3.39 21.34 15.98
C ILE A 39 -4.51 20.73 15.13
N PRO A 40 -5.51 21.48 14.63
CA PRO A 40 -6.54 20.91 13.76
C PRO A 40 -5.98 20.28 12.48
N VAL A 41 -4.95 20.87 11.86
CA VAL A 41 -4.30 20.30 10.68
C VAL A 41 -3.65 18.97 11.03
N CYS A 42 -2.90 18.88 12.12
CA CYS A 42 -2.27 17.62 12.55
C CYS A 42 -3.32 16.54 12.86
N ILE A 43 -4.40 16.89 13.56
CA ILE A 43 -5.49 15.96 13.87
C ILE A 43 -6.17 15.49 12.58
N PHE A 44 -6.49 16.42 11.67
CA PHE A 44 -7.11 16.08 10.38
C PHE A 44 -6.25 15.14 9.56
N MET A 45 -4.95 15.44 9.42
CA MET A 45 -4.02 14.59 8.68
C MET A 45 -3.85 13.21 9.31
N GLY A 46 -3.74 13.15 10.65
CA GLY A 46 -3.66 11.90 11.39
C GLY A 46 -4.91 11.03 11.22
N THR A 47 -6.10 11.60 11.37
CA THR A 47 -7.37 10.86 11.21
C THR A 47 -7.63 10.46 9.76
N TRP A 48 -7.27 11.30 8.80
CA TRP A 48 -7.39 10.98 7.37
C TRP A 48 -6.49 9.78 6.99
N GLN A 49 -5.24 9.77 7.47
CA GLN A 49 -4.33 8.63 7.22
C GLN A 49 -4.81 7.36 7.92
N LEU A 50 -5.31 7.48 9.17
CA LEU A 50 -5.86 6.34 9.90
C LEU A 50 -7.04 5.72 9.14
N GLY A 51 -7.97 6.53 8.64
CA GLY A 51 -9.11 6.04 7.85
C GLY A 51 -8.67 5.31 6.56
N ARG A 52 -7.59 5.75 5.93
CA ARG A 52 -7.02 5.01 4.78
C ARG A 52 -6.42 3.67 5.17
N PHE A 53 -5.81 3.58 6.34
CA PHE A 53 -5.30 2.32 6.87
C PHE A 53 -6.45 1.36 7.23
N GLU A 54 -7.47 1.84 7.93
CA GLU A 54 -8.67 1.06 8.29
C GLU A 54 -9.38 0.50 7.05
N ALA A 55 -9.57 1.31 6.02
CA ALA A 55 -10.16 0.86 4.76
C ALA A 55 -9.36 -0.30 4.10
N ARG A 56 -8.03 -0.29 4.18
CA ARG A 56 -7.19 -1.39 3.69
C ARG A 56 -7.32 -2.65 4.54
N VAL A 57 -7.35 -2.49 5.87
CA VAL A 57 -7.56 -3.61 6.81
C VAL A 57 -8.92 -4.26 6.57
N ASP A 58 -9.97 -3.47 6.35
CA ASP A 58 -11.30 -3.99 6.09
C ASP A 58 -11.39 -4.72 4.74
N THR A 59 -10.74 -4.19 3.71
CA THR A 59 -10.61 -4.87 2.41
C THR A 59 -9.87 -6.21 2.57
N HIS A 60 -8.79 -6.24 3.34
CA HIS A 60 -8.04 -7.47 3.61
C HIS A 60 -8.90 -8.50 4.37
N ARG A 61 -9.58 -8.07 5.43
CA ARG A 61 -10.49 -8.93 6.19
C ARG A 61 -11.67 -9.45 5.34
N ALA A 62 -12.18 -8.63 4.45
CA ALA A 62 -13.23 -9.04 3.52
C ALA A 62 -12.71 -10.12 2.55
N ALA A 63 -11.49 -9.95 2.04
CA ALA A 63 -10.83 -10.94 1.18
C ALA A 63 -10.57 -12.27 1.94
N GLU A 64 -10.14 -12.22 3.21
CA GLU A 64 -9.94 -13.42 4.04
C GLU A 64 -11.25 -14.18 4.34
N ARG A 65 -12.36 -13.46 4.45
CA ARG A 65 -13.69 -14.08 4.68
C ARG A 65 -14.30 -14.69 3.43
N GLN A 66 -13.82 -14.32 2.24
CA GLN A 66 -14.26 -14.95 1.01
C GLN A 66 -13.74 -16.38 0.95
N PRO A 67 -14.56 -17.35 0.51
CA PRO A 67 -14.05 -18.69 0.25
C PRO A 67 -12.87 -18.60 -0.73
N ASP A 68 -11.78 -19.31 -0.39
CA ASP A 68 -10.59 -19.39 -1.23
C ASP A 68 -11.00 -19.51 -2.73
N PRO A 69 -10.64 -18.54 -3.58
CA PRO A 69 -11.01 -18.57 -4.99
C PRO A 69 -10.64 -19.87 -5.69
N GLY A 70 -9.55 -20.52 -5.23
CA GLY A 70 -9.09 -21.80 -5.74
C GLY A 70 -9.93 -23.01 -5.33
N LYS A 71 -10.82 -22.87 -4.33
CA LYS A 71 -11.74 -23.95 -3.92
C LYS A 71 -13.06 -23.96 -4.70
N ARG A 72 -13.33 -22.94 -5.50
CA ARG A 72 -14.52 -22.90 -6.37
C ARG A 72 -14.28 -23.75 -7.62
N ALA A 73 -15.34 -24.37 -8.13
CA ALA A 73 -15.25 -25.13 -9.38
C ALA A 73 -14.71 -24.23 -10.51
N ALA A 74 -13.84 -24.82 -11.33
CA ALA A 74 -13.32 -24.12 -12.50
C ALA A 74 -14.43 -23.84 -13.52
N VAL A 75 -14.40 -22.66 -14.10
CA VAL A 75 -15.36 -22.20 -15.10
C VAL A 75 -14.62 -21.70 -16.35
N PRO A 76 -15.30 -21.62 -17.53
CA PRO A 76 -14.65 -21.07 -18.73
C PRO A 76 -14.05 -19.70 -18.49
N VAL A 77 -12.83 -19.46 -18.99
CA VAL A 77 -12.07 -18.21 -18.77
C VAL A 77 -12.85 -16.98 -19.19
N GLU A 78 -13.63 -17.09 -20.26
CA GLU A 78 -14.43 -15.99 -20.81
C GLU A 78 -15.46 -15.44 -19.81
N THR A 79 -15.94 -16.29 -18.88
CA THR A 79 -16.93 -15.88 -17.86
C THR A 79 -16.31 -15.11 -16.71
N LEU A 80 -14.99 -15.11 -16.62
CA LEU A 80 -14.23 -14.43 -15.55
C LEU A 80 -13.54 -13.14 -16.02
N LEU A 81 -13.75 -12.76 -17.27
CA LEU A 81 -13.15 -11.57 -17.86
C LEU A 81 -14.13 -10.39 -17.86
N PRO A 82 -13.66 -9.15 -17.66
CA PRO A 82 -12.28 -8.78 -17.33
C PRO A 82 -11.89 -9.21 -15.93
N VAL A 83 -10.59 -9.47 -15.71
CA VAL A 83 -10.10 -9.87 -14.38
C VAL A 83 -10.15 -8.70 -13.42
N ASP A 84 -10.79 -8.89 -12.29
CA ASP A 84 -10.92 -7.96 -11.18
C ASP A 84 -10.55 -8.63 -9.84
N GLN A 85 -10.84 -7.98 -8.70
CA GLN A 85 -10.55 -8.51 -7.38
C GLN A 85 -11.35 -9.78 -7.03
N GLU A 86 -12.53 -9.96 -7.61
CA GLU A 86 -13.41 -11.11 -7.34
C GLU A 86 -13.05 -12.32 -8.22
N THR A 87 -12.57 -12.07 -9.42
CA THR A 87 -12.23 -13.08 -10.42
C THR A 87 -10.76 -13.47 -10.41
N SER A 88 -9.88 -12.62 -9.88
CA SER A 88 -8.46 -12.92 -9.71
C SER A 88 -8.25 -14.10 -8.75
N GLY A 89 -7.40 -15.06 -9.13
CA GLY A 89 -7.15 -16.29 -8.37
C GLY A 89 -8.23 -17.37 -8.52
N ARG A 90 -9.34 -17.09 -9.21
CA ARG A 90 -10.35 -18.11 -9.48
C ARG A 90 -9.84 -19.15 -10.50
N HIS A 91 -10.23 -20.39 -10.30
CA HIS A 91 -9.93 -21.44 -11.28
C HIS A 91 -10.74 -21.25 -12.56
N ALA A 92 -10.00 -21.14 -13.66
CA ALA A 92 -10.52 -21.03 -15.00
C ALA A 92 -10.12 -22.24 -15.83
N THR A 93 -10.96 -22.61 -16.79
CA THR A 93 -10.65 -23.59 -17.84
C THR A 93 -10.57 -22.90 -19.20
N ALA A 94 -9.63 -23.33 -20.02
CA ALA A 94 -9.57 -22.93 -21.43
C ALA A 94 -9.11 -24.11 -22.29
N SER A 95 -9.68 -24.24 -23.48
CA SER A 95 -9.29 -25.25 -24.48
C SER A 95 -8.69 -24.58 -25.71
N GLY A 96 -7.73 -25.25 -26.34
CA GLY A 96 -7.06 -24.74 -27.52
C GLY A 96 -5.78 -25.48 -27.84
N ARG A 97 -4.93 -24.86 -28.65
CA ARG A 97 -3.61 -25.39 -29.03
C ARG A 97 -2.50 -24.47 -28.56
N TYR A 98 -1.44 -25.08 -28.07
CA TYR A 98 -0.24 -24.31 -27.72
C TYR A 98 0.49 -23.91 -29.01
N GLU A 99 0.89 -22.65 -29.04
CA GLU A 99 1.71 -22.04 -30.10
C GLU A 99 3.06 -21.60 -29.52
N ASP A 100 3.35 -20.31 -29.46
CA ASP A 100 4.62 -19.77 -29.04
C ASP A 100 4.90 -20.00 -27.55
N GLN A 101 6.19 -20.21 -27.23
CA GLN A 101 6.67 -20.40 -25.86
C GLN A 101 7.74 -19.38 -25.54
N PHE A 102 7.65 -18.77 -24.36
CA PHE A 102 8.57 -17.76 -23.84
C PHE A 102 9.06 -18.14 -22.44
N LEU A 103 10.20 -17.60 -22.05
CA LEU A 103 10.66 -17.60 -20.67
C LEU A 103 10.42 -16.21 -20.06
N VAL A 104 9.97 -16.19 -18.83
CA VAL A 104 9.82 -14.94 -18.05
C VAL A 104 10.79 -15.02 -16.89
N PRO A 105 11.97 -14.38 -17.00
CA PRO A 105 13.06 -14.49 -16.02
C PRO A 105 12.74 -13.75 -14.71
N ASP A 106 13.69 -13.82 -13.77
CA ASP A 106 13.65 -13.15 -12.46
C ASP A 106 12.47 -13.57 -11.58
N ARG A 107 11.95 -14.81 -11.78
CA ARG A 107 10.85 -15.37 -11.01
C ARG A 107 11.37 -16.20 -9.84
N ARG A 108 11.01 -15.77 -8.64
CA ARG A 108 11.36 -16.49 -7.42
C ARG A 108 10.34 -17.57 -7.12
N LEU A 109 10.87 -18.76 -6.77
CA LEU A 109 10.06 -19.84 -6.20
C LEU A 109 10.82 -20.38 -4.99
N ASP A 110 10.24 -20.26 -3.80
CA ASP A 110 10.93 -20.45 -2.52
C ASP A 110 12.18 -19.53 -2.45
N ASP A 111 13.36 -20.10 -2.20
CA ASP A 111 14.62 -19.36 -2.11
C ASP A 111 15.42 -19.35 -3.42
N ALA A 112 14.87 -19.91 -4.51
CA ALA A 112 15.53 -19.99 -5.81
C ALA A 112 15.00 -18.96 -6.80
N THR A 113 15.90 -18.41 -7.64
CA THR A 113 15.55 -17.59 -8.80
C THR A 113 15.55 -18.46 -10.06
N GLY A 114 14.63 -18.17 -10.98
CA GLY A 114 14.48 -18.89 -12.23
C GLY A 114 13.50 -18.18 -13.15
N SER A 115 12.86 -18.93 -14.02
CA SER A 115 11.96 -18.38 -15.04
C SER A 115 10.60 -19.08 -15.03
N TYR A 116 9.53 -18.36 -15.30
CA TYR A 116 8.28 -19.00 -15.70
C TYR A 116 8.37 -19.48 -17.16
N VAL A 117 7.83 -20.67 -17.41
CA VAL A 117 7.62 -21.16 -18.77
C VAL A 117 6.20 -20.77 -19.19
N LEU A 118 6.14 -19.70 -19.98
CA LEU A 118 4.92 -19.13 -20.53
C LEU A 118 4.67 -19.70 -21.92
N THR A 119 3.49 -20.23 -22.17
CA THR A 119 3.09 -20.75 -23.49
C THR A 119 1.76 -20.15 -23.89
N MET A 120 1.64 -19.71 -25.13
CA MET A 120 0.43 -19.12 -25.67
C MET A 120 -0.57 -20.20 -26.05
N LEU A 121 -1.74 -20.24 -25.41
CA LEU A 121 -2.82 -21.14 -25.73
C LEU A 121 -3.80 -20.46 -26.70
N ARG A 122 -3.77 -20.83 -27.95
CA ARG A 122 -4.70 -20.34 -28.96
C ARG A 122 -6.06 -21.00 -28.77
N THR A 123 -7.03 -20.23 -28.33
CA THR A 123 -8.39 -20.70 -28.05
C THR A 123 -9.27 -20.67 -29.31
N ASP A 124 -10.41 -21.32 -29.27
CA ASP A 124 -11.37 -21.35 -30.37
C ASP A 124 -11.96 -19.97 -30.71
N SER A 125 -11.89 -19.01 -29.75
CA SER A 125 -12.28 -17.63 -30.00
C SER A 125 -11.31 -16.87 -30.93
N GLY A 126 -10.18 -17.48 -31.29
CA GLY A 126 -9.14 -16.87 -32.08
C GLY A 126 -8.15 -16.01 -31.29
N LYS A 127 -8.37 -15.77 -29.99
CA LYS A 127 -7.43 -15.08 -29.09
C LYS A 127 -6.52 -16.09 -28.41
N ALA A 128 -5.32 -15.66 -28.05
CA ALA A 128 -4.41 -16.48 -27.28
C ALA A 128 -4.45 -16.13 -25.79
N LEU A 129 -4.50 -17.16 -24.95
CA LEU A 129 -4.40 -17.04 -23.51
C LEU A 129 -2.97 -17.36 -23.08
N PRO A 130 -2.25 -16.45 -22.42
CA PRO A 130 -0.94 -16.74 -21.81
C PRO A 130 -1.12 -17.77 -20.69
N VAL A 131 -0.37 -18.86 -20.73
CA VAL A 131 -0.43 -19.95 -19.74
C VAL A 131 0.95 -20.20 -19.16
N VAL A 132 1.12 -19.97 -17.87
CA VAL A 132 2.30 -20.36 -17.13
C VAL A 132 2.21 -21.85 -16.79
N ARG A 133 3.01 -22.64 -17.52
CA ARG A 133 3.05 -24.11 -17.39
C ARG A 133 3.86 -24.60 -16.18
N GLY A 134 4.62 -23.71 -15.57
CA GLY A 134 5.42 -23.97 -14.38
C GLY A 134 6.66 -23.10 -14.31
N TRP A 135 7.45 -23.31 -13.25
CA TRP A 135 8.70 -22.63 -12.99
C TRP A 135 9.89 -23.54 -13.34
N LEU A 136 10.92 -22.92 -13.89
CA LEU A 136 12.15 -23.56 -14.35
C LEU A 136 13.34 -22.90 -13.67
N ALA A 137 14.28 -23.69 -13.15
CA ALA A 137 15.53 -23.17 -12.59
C ALA A 137 16.42 -22.58 -13.70
N ASP A 138 17.23 -21.58 -13.36
CA ASP A 138 18.14 -20.94 -14.30
C ASP A 138 19.10 -21.95 -14.93
N GLY A 139 19.33 -21.79 -16.23
CA GLY A 139 20.19 -22.66 -17.02
C GLY A 139 19.56 -23.98 -17.44
N ALA A 140 18.36 -24.32 -16.98
CA ALA A 140 17.66 -25.51 -17.44
C ALA A 140 16.92 -25.25 -18.79
N LYS A 141 16.69 -26.32 -19.54
CA LYS A 141 15.99 -26.23 -20.82
C LYS A 141 14.48 -26.40 -20.61
N ALA A 142 13.69 -25.46 -21.10
CA ALA A 142 12.26 -25.55 -21.05
C ALA A 142 11.73 -26.74 -21.89
N PRO A 143 10.82 -27.56 -21.33
CA PRO A 143 10.20 -28.65 -22.08
C PRO A 143 9.26 -28.08 -23.13
N ALA A 144 9.25 -28.69 -24.31
CA ALA A 144 8.32 -28.33 -25.38
C ALA A 144 6.85 -28.50 -24.94
N PRO A 145 5.93 -27.66 -25.42
CA PRO A 145 4.52 -27.84 -25.13
C PRO A 145 3.98 -29.08 -25.82
N PRO A 146 2.96 -29.74 -25.24
CA PRO A 146 2.28 -30.85 -25.90
C PRO A 146 1.64 -30.38 -27.21
N ARG A 147 1.63 -31.28 -28.20
CA ARG A 147 1.01 -31.04 -29.50
C ARG A 147 -0.49 -31.41 -29.47
N GLY A 148 -1.27 -30.73 -30.33
CA GLY A 148 -2.69 -30.97 -30.45
C GLY A 148 -3.54 -30.08 -29.54
N GLU A 149 -4.81 -30.43 -29.44
CA GLU A 149 -5.75 -29.71 -28.59
C GLU A 149 -5.55 -30.10 -27.13
N VAL A 150 -5.54 -29.13 -26.24
CA VAL A 150 -5.40 -29.31 -24.80
C VAL A 150 -6.45 -28.51 -24.08
N THR A 151 -6.87 -29.01 -22.94
CA THR A 151 -7.65 -28.24 -21.97
C THR A 151 -6.78 -27.96 -20.75
N VAL A 152 -6.64 -26.71 -20.40
CA VAL A 152 -5.91 -26.26 -19.23
C VAL A 152 -6.87 -25.83 -18.14
N THR A 153 -6.50 -26.10 -16.88
CA THR A 153 -7.19 -25.61 -15.69
C THR A 153 -6.14 -24.98 -14.77
N GLY A 154 -6.47 -23.84 -14.22
CA GLY A 154 -5.55 -23.15 -13.35
C GLY A 154 -6.10 -21.83 -12.82
N ALA A 155 -5.33 -21.19 -11.96
CA ALA A 155 -5.69 -19.92 -11.35
C ALA A 155 -5.54 -18.76 -12.35
N LEU A 156 -6.63 -18.03 -12.56
CA LEU A 156 -6.67 -16.84 -13.42
C LEU A 156 -5.97 -15.67 -12.74
N GLN A 157 -5.16 -14.97 -13.49
CA GLN A 157 -4.40 -13.81 -13.02
C GLN A 157 -4.63 -12.60 -13.93
N ALA A 158 -4.65 -11.41 -13.33
CA ALA A 158 -4.64 -10.17 -14.10
C ALA A 158 -3.28 -9.96 -14.79
N SER A 159 -3.25 -9.21 -15.88
CA SER A 159 -1.99 -8.76 -16.50
C SER A 159 -1.09 -8.07 -15.47
N GLU A 160 0.20 -8.38 -15.57
CA GLU A 160 1.21 -7.74 -14.75
C GLU A 160 1.40 -6.27 -15.12
N SER A 161 1.85 -5.50 -14.16
CA SER A 161 2.23 -4.09 -14.31
C SER A 161 3.69 -3.90 -13.91
N THR A 162 4.24 -2.73 -14.20
CA THR A 162 5.62 -2.39 -13.84
C THR A 162 5.91 -2.41 -12.32
N GLY A 163 4.86 -2.43 -11.49
CA GLY A 163 4.96 -2.55 -10.04
C GLY A 163 4.78 -3.98 -9.51
N SER A 164 4.59 -4.97 -10.38
CA SER A 164 4.44 -6.37 -9.98
C SER A 164 5.82 -6.97 -9.65
N ASP A 165 5.84 -7.87 -8.67
CA ASP A 165 7.09 -8.52 -8.22
C ASP A 165 7.69 -9.39 -9.35
N GLY A 166 9.01 -9.31 -9.52
CA GLY A 166 9.75 -10.06 -10.54
C GLY A 166 9.51 -9.57 -11.97
N VAL A 167 8.92 -8.39 -12.16
CA VAL A 167 8.78 -7.77 -13.49
C VAL A 167 10.08 -7.08 -13.86
N HIS A 168 10.61 -7.45 -15.04
CA HIS A 168 11.79 -6.81 -15.63
C HIS A 168 11.34 -5.71 -16.60
N THR A 169 11.62 -4.47 -16.25
CA THR A 169 11.23 -3.29 -17.06
C THR A 169 12.34 -2.75 -17.93
N SER A 170 13.59 -3.18 -17.69
CA SER A 170 14.75 -2.78 -18.48
C SER A 170 14.77 -3.56 -19.80
N GLY A 171 15.01 -2.89 -20.92
CA GLY A 171 15.16 -3.55 -22.22
C GLY A 171 16.41 -4.44 -22.27
N GLY A 172 16.53 -5.25 -23.33
CA GLY A 172 17.74 -6.07 -23.58
C GLY A 172 17.62 -7.54 -23.16
N LEU A 173 16.40 -8.04 -22.95
CA LEU A 173 16.19 -9.48 -22.76
C LEU A 173 16.52 -10.24 -24.07
N PRO A 174 17.10 -11.44 -23.96
CA PRO A 174 17.33 -12.31 -25.11
C PRO A 174 16.02 -12.63 -25.85
N GLU A 175 16.15 -13.01 -27.13
CA GLU A 175 15.02 -13.50 -27.92
C GLU A 175 14.33 -14.68 -27.22
N GLY A 176 13.00 -14.72 -27.25
CA GLY A 176 12.21 -15.73 -26.53
C GLY A 176 12.01 -15.47 -25.05
N GLN A 177 12.46 -14.33 -24.52
CA GLN A 177 12.21 -13.92 -23.15
C GLN A 177 11.30 -12.69 -23.08
N LEU A 178 10.47 -12.64 -22.03
CA LEU A 178 9.54 -11.54 -21.73
C LEU A 178 9.79 -11.00 -20.33
N GLY A 179 9.80 -9.68 -20.17
CA GLY A 179 10.00 -9.04 -18.87
C GLY A 179 8.76 -9.06 -17.98
N MET A 180 7.57 -9.19 -18.59
CA MET A 180 6.29 -9.24 -17.86
C MET A 180 5.24 -10.00 -18.68
N ILE A 181 4.21 -10.52 -17.98
CA ILE A 181 3.09 -11.20 -18.60
C ILE A 181 1.93 -10.20 -18.70
N SER A 182 1.83 -9.55 -19.85
CA SER A 182 0.73 -8.60 -20.15
C SER A 182 0.39 -8.63 -21.62
N ALA A 183 -0.87 -8.30 -21.96
CA ALA A 183 -1.26 -8.15 -23.36
C ALA A 183 -0.41 -7.08 -24.06
N ALA A 184 -0.06 -6.00 -23.35
CA ALA A 184 0.77 -4.92 -23.90
C ALA A 184 2.20 -5.37 -24.25
N SER A 185 2.80 -6.26 -23.46
CA SER A 185 4.14 -6.79 -23.74
C SER A 185 4.13 -7.81 -24.90
N LEU A 186 2.99 -8.46 -25.13
CA LEU A 186 2.84 -9.51 -26.13
C LEU A 186 2.39 -9.01 -27.51
N VAL A 187 1.70 -7.86 -27.58
CA VAL A 187 1.09 -7.33 -28.81
C VAL A 187 2.07 -7.15 -29.99
N ASN A 188 3.33 -6.89 -29.71
CA ASN A 188 4.38 -6.72 -30.74
C ASN A 188 5.27 -7.97 -30.89
N VAL A 189 4.99 -9.05 -30.15
CA VAL A 189 5.82 -10.27 -30.12
C VAL A 189 5.11 -11.42 -30.82
N VAL A 190 3.79 -11.47 -30.74
CA VAL A 190 2.98 -12.52 -31.38
C VAL A 190 2.04 -11.92 -32.43
N PRO A 191 1.73 -12.64 -33.51
CA PRO A 191 0.93 -12.11 -34.64
C PRO A 191 -0.58 -12.23 -34.41
N TYR A 192 -1.07 -12.40 -33.21
CA TYR A 192 -2.46 -12.62 -32.86
C TYR A 192 -2.89 -11.88 -31.59
N ASP A 193 -4.20 -11.70 -31.44
CA ASP A 193 -4.77 -11.05 -30.25
C ASP A 193 -4.55 -11.89 -29.00
N VAL A 194 -4.29 -11.22 -27.88
CA VAL A 194 -4.02 -11.84 -26.59
C VAL A 194 -5.06 -11.38 -25.57
N TYR A 195 -5.49 -12.30 -24.71
CA TYR A 195 -6.30 -11.94 -23.54
C TYR A 195 -5.49 -11.08 -22.57
N ASN A 196 -6.13 -10.07 -22.00
CA ASN A 196 -5.52 -9.24 -20.94
C ASN A 196 -5.59 -9.93 -19.57
N ALA A 197 -5.21 -11.19 -19.55
CA ALA A 197 -5.21 -12.09 -18.40
C ALA A 197 -4.26 -13.24 -18.69
N TRP A 198 -3.88 -14.00 -17.69
CA TRP A 198 -3.10 -15.23 -17.84
C TRP A 198 -3.51 -16.29 -16.83
N ILE A 199 -3.16 -17.54 -17.06
CA ILE A 199 -3.44 -18.65 -16.15
C ILE A 199 -2.14 -19.26 -15.66
N THR A 200 -2.07 -19.55 -14.34
CA THR A 200 -1.10 -20.48 -13.77
C THR A 200 -1.73 -21.85 -13.65
N VAL A 201 -1.21 -22.85 -14.33
CA VAL A 201 -1.81 -24.20 -14.29
C VAL A 201 -1.72 -24.82 -12.89
N ASP A 202 -2.74 -25.57 -12.50
CA ASP A 202 -2.80 -26.27 -11.21
C ASP A 202 -1.72 -27.36 -11.09
N ARG A 203 -1.39 -27.99 -12.19
CA ARG A 203 -0.38 -29.02 -12.28
C ARG A 203 0.68 -28.63 -13.28
N ALA A 204 1.90 -28.44 -12.78
CA ALA A 204 3.04 -28.13 -13.64
C ALA A 204 3.27 -29.23 -14.69
N ALA A 205 3.76 -28.85 -15.85
CA ALA A 205 4.20 -29.79 -16.86
C ALA A 205 5.44 -30.58 -16.38
N ASP A 206 5.66 -31.76 -16.94
CA ASP A 206 6.82 -32.59 -16.59
C ASP A 206 8.13 -31.82 -16.74
N GLY A 207 8.99 -31.93 -15.74
CA GLY A 207 10.27 -31.21 -15.66
C GLY A 207 10.17 -29.76 -15.19
N LEU A 208 8.96 -29.27 -14.84
CA LEU A 208 8.74 -27.95 -14.25
C LEU A 208 8.25 -28.08 -12.80
N ARG A 209 8.52 -27.06 -11.99
CA ARG A 209 7.92 -26.95 -10.64
C ARG A 209 6.62 -26.20 -10.70
N ALA A 210 5.67 -26.61 -9.87
CA ALA A 210 4.39 -25.92 -9.76
C ALA A 210 4.60 -24.50 -9.20
N VAL A 211 3.90 -23.55 -9.82
CA VAL A 211 3.86 -22.16 -9.36
C VAL A 211 2.60 -21.99 -8.51
N PRO A 212 2.72 -21.60 -7.24
CA PRO A 212 1.55 -21.29 -6.46
C PRO A 212 0.72 -20.19 -7.11
N ALA A 213 -0.62 -20.31 -7.05
CA ALA A 213 -1.47 -19.20 -7.46
C ALA A 213 -1.10 -17.96 -6.64
N SER A 214 -0.74 -16.87 -7.34
CA SER A 214 -0.46 -15.62 -6.65
C SER A 214 -1.71 -15.13 -5.93
N ALA A 215 -1.59 -14.74 -4.67
CA ALA A 215 -2.66 -14.04 -3.99
C ALA A 215 -3.03 -12.78 -4.80
N PRO A 216 -4.32 -12.37 -4.83
CA PRO A 216 -4.72 -11.16 -5.53
C PRO A 216 -3.81 -10.00 -5.16
N GLN A 217 -3.24 -9.35 -6.16
CA GLN A 217 -2.37 -8.17 -5.92
C GLN A 217 -3.20 -7.12 -5.18
N ASN A 218 -2.70 -6.62 -4.05
CA ASN A 218 -3.31 -5.68 -3.10
C ASN A 218 -4.20 -6.28 -1.99
N SER A 219 -4.24 -7.58 -1.76
CA SER A 219 -4.94 -8.18 -0.61
C SER A 219 -4.10 -8.24 0.67
N GLY A 220 -2.84 -7.86 0.64
CA GLY A 220 -1.92 -7.96 1.78
C GLY A 220 -1.79 -6.69 2.61
N LEU A 221 -1.65 -6.84 3.93
CA LEU A 221 -1.05 -5.83 4.80
C LEU A 221 0.46 -5.82 4.52
N ASP A 222 0.86 -5.12 3.47
CA ASP A 222 2.26 -4.99 3.08
C ASP A 222 3.03 -4.02 4.00
N LEU A 223 4.35 -4.01 3.89
CA LEU A 223 5.22 -3.11 4.64
C LEU A 223 4.82 -1.64 4.48
N LYS A 224 4.24 -1.26 3.33
CA LYS A 224 3.74 0.10 3.05
C LYS A 224 2.52 0.45 3.92
N ALA A 225 1.67 -0.52 4.25
CA ALA A 225 0.55 -0.30 5.18
C ALA A 225 1.05 0.03 6.58
N PHE A 226 2.08 -0.66 7.07
CA PHE A 226 2.71 -0.35 8.36
C PHE A 226 3.48 0.97 8.35
N GLN A 227 4.15 1.33 7.25
CA GLN A 227 4.75 2.66 7.11
C GLN A 227 3.72 3.78 7.22
N ASN A 228 2.56 3.63 6.58
CA ASN A 228 1.48 4.62 6.67
C ASN A 228 0.93 4.74 8.11
N LEU A 229 0.90 3.66 8.88
CA LEU A 229 0.53 3.70 10.29
C LEU A 229 1.58 4.47 11.12
N GLY A 230 2.87 4.29 10.83
CA GLY A 230 3.96 5.08 11.42
C GLY A 230 3.79 6.58 11.20
N TYR A 231 3.55 6.99 9.96
CA TYR A 231 3.27 8.40 9.61
C TYR A 231 1.99 8.94 10.27
N THR A 232 0.97 8.10 10.47
CA THR A 232 -0.22 8.50 11.25
C THR A 232 0.15 8.89 12.67
N GLY A 233 0.99 8.10 13.34
CA GLY A 233 1.49 8.39 14.69
C GLY A 233 2.27 9.71 14.78
N GLU A 234 3.09 10.02 13.77
CA GLU A 234 3.88 11.26 13.71
C GLU A 234 3.01 12.51 13.80
N TRP A 235 1.87 12.56 13.13
CA TRP A 235 0.96 13.71 13.18
C TRP A 235 0.43 13.98 14.58
N PHE A 236 0.09 12.94 15.34
CA PHE A 236 -0.35 13.10 16.73
C PHE A 236 0.79 13.51 17.66
N VAL A 237 2.00 13.00 17.40
CA VAL A 237 3.22 13.43 18.12
C VAL A 237 3.50 14.91 17.85
N PHE A 238 3.37 15.38 16.60
CA PHE A 238 3.53 16.80 16.26
C PHE A 238 2.48 17.68 16.96
N ALA A 239 1.21 17.26 16.98
CA ALA A 239 0.19 17.97 17.73
C ALA A 239 0.54 18.08 19.23
N GLY A 240 0.95 16.98 19.85
CA GLY A 240 1.40 16.94 21.23
C GLY A 240 2.63 17.84 21.47
N PHE A 241 3.58 17.84 20.56
CA PHE A 241 4.77 18.69 20.63
C PHE A 241 4.42 20.19 20.54
N VAL A 242 3.50 20.57 19.64
CA VAL A 242 3.03 21.95 19.54
C VAL A 242 2.39 22.41 20.86
N VAL A 243 1.53 21.59 21.47
CA VAL A 243 0.91 21.88 22.77
C VAL A 243 1.98 21.99 23.86
N PHE A 244 2.94 21.06 23.91
CA PHE A 244 4.02 21.04 24.88
C PHE A 244 4.88 22.31 24.78
N MET A 245 5.29 22.68 23.55
CA MET A 245 6.11 23.88 23.34
C MET A 245 5.35 25.16 23.68
N TRP A 246 4.06 25.25 23.32
CA TRP A 246 3.22 26.38 23.71
C TRP A 246 3.14 26.50 25.24
N PHE A 247 2.87 25.39 25.93
CA PHE A 247 2.77 25.36 27.38
C PHE A 247 4.09 25.76 28.06
N ARG A 248 5.22 25.27 27.54
CA ARG A 248 6.56 25.63 28.04
C ARG A 248 6.86 27.12 27.87
N LEU A 249 6.55 27.68 26.69
CA LEU A 249 6.69 29.12 26.44
C LEU A 249 5.77 29.94 27.32
N PHE A 250 4.52 29.52 27.46
CA PHE A 250 3.53 30.17 28.32
C PHE A 250 4.01 30.22 29.79
N ARG A 251 4.47 29.09 30.34
CA ARG A 251 5.00 29.05 31.71
C ARG A 251 6.17 30.00 31.90
N ARG A 252 7.10 30.01 30.98
CA ARG A 252 8.26 30.92 31.04
C ARG A 252 7.84 32.40 31.07
N GLU A 253 6.90 32.78 30.20
CA GLU A 253 6.45 34.15 30.11
C GLU A 253 5.66 34.56 31.36
N VAL A 254 4.87 33.67 31.93
CA VAL A 254 4.17 33.89 33.21
C VAL A 254 5.16 34.09 34.36
N GLU A 255 6.22 33.26 34.43
CA GLU A 255 7.27 33.38 35.42
C GLU A 255 7.98 34.75 35.29
N THR A 256 8.41 35.12 34.08
CA THR A 256 9.03 36.41 33.78
C THR A 256 8.11 37.59 34.12
N ALA A 257 6.83 37.49 33.81
CA ALA A 257 5.83 38.53 34.12
C ALA A 257 5.61 38.69 35.63
N LYS A 258 5.66 37.60 36.39
CA LYS A 258 5.59 37.61 37.85
C LYS A 258 6.82 38.27 38.48
N ASP A 259 8.04 37.92 38.00
CA ASP A 259 9.30 38.47 38.49
C ASP A 259 9.37 39.99 38.26
N ARG A 260 8.93 40.45 37.07
CA ARG A 260 8.78 41.89 36.79
C ARG A 260 7.79 42.59 37.75
N ALA A 261 6.64 41.95 38.01
CA ALA A 261 5.63 42.51 38.91
C ALA A 261 6.10 42.58 40.38
N LEU A 262 7.03 41.71 40.76
CA LEU A 262 7.63 41.67 42.09
C LEU A 262 8.90 42.56 42.23
N GLY A 263 9.34 43.20 41.13
CA GLY A 263 10.55 44.02 41.13
C GLY A 263 11.86 43.22 41.30
N LEU A 264 11.82 41.92 41.01
CA LEU A 264 12.95 40.99 41.12
C LEU A 264 13.78 40.94 39.84
N GLU A 265 13.72 41.96 38.96
CA GLU A 265 14.58 42.00 37.77
C GLU A 265 16.05 42.12 38.22
N THR A 266 16.76 41.02 38.17
CA THR A 266 18.22 41.01 38.16
C THR A 266 18.68 41.65 36.86
N ALA A 267 19.31 42.83 36.97
CA ALA A 267 20.05 43.45 35.87
C ALA A 267 21.07 42.42 35.34
N ALA A 268 20.92 41.98 34.10
CA ALA A 268 21.91 41.23 33.35
C ALA A 268 22.41 42.09 32.20
#